data_c98dd4da21a0599b34e4cb7f11bcd1bf
#
_entry.id   c98dd4da21a0599b34e4cb7f11bcd1bf
#
_cell.length_a   1.000
_cell.length_b   1.000
_cell.length_c   1.000
_cell.angle_alpha   90.00
_cell.angle_beta   90.00
_cell.angle_gamma   90.00
#
_symmetry.space_group_name_H-M   'P 1'
#
loop_
_entity.id
_entity.type
_entity.pdbx_description
1 polymer ?
#
loop_
_entity_poly.entity_id
_entity_poly.type
_entity_poly.pdbx_seq_one_letter_code
_entity_poly.pdbx_strand_id
1 'polypeptide(L)'
;MRVLRALALIAVAGWLGLMAFVALTGVPLMARAMDRATAGQVVLAILPSYYTWGAVLCAAALVACVLQVASGREGRLRPLAGAALCAVMLSLLVWASTFVVPRVAAAWRAHDNTAFALSHRALVRLNVATMTAAAAFLCLEVFTQPSRRGR
;
A
#
# COMPACT_ATOMS: atom_id res chain seq x y z
N MET A 1 4.90 13.17 -19.98
CA MET A 1 5.80 12.63 -18.96
C MET A 1 5.57 13.20 -17.56
N ARG A 2 5.59 14.52 -17.36
CA ARG A 2 5.35 15.13 -16.02
C ARG A 2 4.02 14.69 -15.39
N VAL A 3 2.95 14.61 -16.19
CA VAL A 3 1.61 14.18 -15.71
C VAL A 3 1.63 12.73 -15.22
N LEU A 4 2.19 11.79 -15.99
CA LEU A 4 2.26 10.38 -15.56
C LEU A 4 3.07 10.21 -14.27
N ARG A 5 4.18 10.96 -14.14
CA ARG A 5 4.98 10.97 -12.92
C ARG A 5 4.19 11.53 -11.74
N ALA A 6 3.49 12.66 -11.93
CA ALA A 6 2.67 13.26 -10.90
C ALA A 6 1.55 12.30 -10.46
N LEU A 7 0.89 11.62 -11.40
CA LEU A 7 -0.13 10.62 -11.10
C LEU A 7 0.44 9.47 -10.25
N ALA A 8 1.60 8.92 -10.63
CA ALA A 8 2.23 7.85 -9.84
C ALA A 8 2.60 8.32 -8.43
N LEU A 9 3.18 9.53 -8.30
CA LEU A 9 3.52 10.13 -7.01
C LEU A 9 2.28 10.35 -6.13
N ILE A 10 1.21 10.93 -6.68
CA ILE A 10 -0.04 11.19 -5.93
C ILE A 10 -0.68 9.87 -5.49
N ALA A 11 -0.72 8.87 -6.36
CA ALA A 11 -1.29 7.57 -6.05
C ALA A 11 -0.53 6.86 -4.92
N VAL A 12 0.80 6.78 -5.00
CA VAL A 12 1.62 6.12 -3.97
C VAL A 12 1.65 6.92 -2.67
N ALA A 13 1.80 8.25 -2.74
CA ALA A 13 1.80 9.10 -1.53
C ALA A 13 0.44 9.09 -0.83
N GLY A 14 -0.65 9.15 -1.60
CA GLY A 14 -2.02 9.06 -1.07
C GLY A 14 -2.27 7.70 -0.39
N TRP A 15 -1.81 6.61 -1.01
CA TRP A 15 -1.91 5.29 -0.41
C TRP A 15 -1.08 5.17 0.86
N LEU A 16 0.18 5.60 0.85
CA LEU A 16 1.03 5.61 2.04
C LEU A 16 0.43 6.45 3.18
N GLY A 17 -0.11 7.62 2.86
CA GLY A 17 -0.81 8.48 3.83
C GLY A 17 -2.02 7.79 4.45
N LEU A 18 -2.84 7.11 3.64
CA LEU A 18 -3.99 6.34 4.14
C LEU A 18 -3.54 5.18 5.05
N MET A 19 -2.49 4.44 4.67
CA MET A 19 -1.92 3.37 5.51
C MET A 19 -1.43 3.92 6.85
N ALA A 20 -0.68 5.02 6.84
CA ALA A 20 -0.18 5.67 8.04
C ALA A 20 -1.33 6.18 8.93
N PHE A 21 -2.34 6.83 8.35
CA PHE A 21 -3.52 7.28 9.07
C PHE A 21 -4.25 6.13 9.75
N VAL A 22 -4.53 5.04 9.03
CA VAL A 22 -5.22 3.87 9.59
C VAL A 22 -4.41 3.25 10.72
N ALA A 23 -3.09 3.07 10.52
CA ALA A 23 -2.23 2.42 11.51
C ALA A 23 -1.99 3.27 12.76
N LEU A 24 -1.75 4.57 12.60
CA LEU A 24 -1.34 5.46 13.69
C LEU A 24 -2.50 6.16 14.38
N THR A 25 -3.63 6.33 13.71
CA THR A 25 -4.77 7.09 14.21
C THR A 25 -6.04 6.26 14.24
N GLY A 26 -6.44 5.67 13.10
CA GLY A 26 -7.73 5.02 12.95
C GLY A 26 -7.91 3.83 13.89
N VAL A 27 -7.00 2.87 13.85
CA VAL A 27 -7.08 1.66 14.72
C VAL A 27 -6.91 2.02 16.19
N PRO A 28 -5.93 2.83 16.63
CA PRO A 28 -5.82 3.26 18.02
C PRO A 28 -7.04 4.04 18.54
N LEU A 29 -7.65 4.88 17.71
CA LEU A 29 -8.85 5.63 18.08
C LEU A 29 -10.04 4.69 18.29
N MET A 30 -10.28 3.75 17.38
CA MET A 30 -11.33 2.74 17.53
C MET A 30 -11.15 1.89 18.79
N ALA A 31 -9.90 1.49 19.08
CA ALA A 31 -9.58 0.70 20.27
C ALA A 31 -9.84 1.46 21.61
N ARG A 32 -9.82 2.80 21.57
CA ARG A 32 -10.12 3.65 22.74
C ARG A 32 -11.60 4.02 22.86
N ALA A 33 -12.28 4.17 21.73
CA ALA A 33 -13.66 4.68 21.66
C ALA A 33 -14.71 3.55 21.73
N MET A 34 -14.33 2.30 21.46
CA MET A 34 -15.24 1.16 21.33
C MET A 34 -14.73 -0.01 22.15
N ASP A 35 -15.65 -0.93 22.53
CA ASP A 35 -15.26 -2.23 23.07
C ASP A 35 -14.53 -3.07 21.99
N ARG A 36 -13.76 -4.05 22.42
CA ARG A 36 -12.92 -4.88 21.54
C ARG A 36 -13.73 -5.61 20.47
N ALA A 37 -14.93 -6.06 20.78
CA ALA A 37 -15.76 -6.81 19.85
C ALA A 37 -16.26 -5.91 18.71
N THR A 38 -16.81 -4.74 19.07
CA THR A 38 -17.28 -3.73 18.11
C THR A 38 -16.13 -3.19 17.25
N ALA A 39 -15.00 -2.82 17.85
CA ALA A 39 -13.83 -2.35 17.12
C ALA A 39 -13.33 -3.40 16.10
N GLY A 40 -13.29 -4.67 16.48
CA GLY A 40 -12.91 -5.76 15.59
C GLY A 40 -13.85 -5.92 14.40
N GLN A 41 -15.18 -5.85 14.63
CA GLN A 41 -16.17 -5.91 13.55
C GLN A 41 -16.04 -4.75 12.56
N VAL A 42 -15.87 -3.53 13.06
CA VAL A 42 -15.67 -2.34 12.22
C VAL A 42 -14.40 -2.48 11.36
N VAL A 43 -13.29 -2.89 11.96
CA VAL A 43 -12.03 -3.11 11.22
C VAL A 43 -12.23 -4.17 10.13
N LEU A 44 -12.85 -5.32 10.44
CA LEU A 44 -13.11 -6.38 9.47
C LEU A 44 -14.03 -5.92 8.33
N ALA A 45 -14.99 -5.05 8.59
CA ALA A 45 -15.88 -4.50 7.57
C ALA A 45 -15.15 -3.52 6.62
N ILE A 46 -14.14 -2.78 7.12
CA ILE A 46 -13.38 -1.80 6.33
C ILE A 46 -12.27 -2.46 5.50
N LEU A 47 -11.67 -3.56 5.97
CA LEU A 47 -10.50 -4.19 5.36
C LEU A 47 -10.66 -4.48 3.85
N PRO A 48 -11.77 -5.06 3.35
CA PRO A 48 -11.92 -5.33 1.92
C PRO A 48 -11.81 -4.07 1.06
N SER A 49 -12.52 -3.01 1.43
CA SER A 49 -12.47 -1.72 0.72
C SER A 49 -11.08 -1.08 0.81
N TYR A 50 -10.45 -1.14 1.97
CA TYR A 50 -9.09 -0.65 2.19
C TYR A 50 -8.09 -1.29 1.22
N TYR A 51 -8.05 -2.62 1.11
CA TYR A 51 -7.15 -3.32 0.20
C TYR A 51 -7.50 -3.11 -1.27
N THR A 52 -8.79 -3.00 -1.61
CA THR A 52 -9.24 -2.71 -2.97
C THR A 52 -8.74 -1.34 -3.43
N TRP A 53 -8.92 -0.30 -2.64
CA TRP A 53 -8.41 1.03 -2.98
C TRP A 53 -6.89 1.06 -3.06
N GLY A 54 -6.19 0.37 -2.18
CA GLY A 54 -4.74 0.21 -2.25
C GLY A 54 -4.30 -0.44 -3.57
N ALA A 55 -4.96 -1.52 -3.97
CA ALA A 55 -4.67 -2.21 -5.22
C ALA A 55 -4.94 -1.32 -6.44
N VAL A 56 -6.05 -0.56 -6.46
CA VAL A 56 -6.37 0.39 -7.54
C VAL A 56 -5.30 1.47 -7.66
N LEU A 57 -4.90 2.09 -6.55
CA LEU A 57 -3.88 3.14 -6.56
C LEU A 57 -2.50 2.60 -6.99
N CYS A 58 -2.09 1.43 -6.49
CA CYS A 58 -0.84 0.79 -6.90
C CYS A 58 -0.86 0.35 -8.37
N ALA A 59 -1.99 -0.13 -8.89
CA ALA A 59 -2.15 -0.48 -10.30
C ALA A 59 -2.07 0.78 -11.19
N ALA A 60 -2.71 1.87 -10.80
CA ALA A 60 -2.63 3.15 -11.53
C ALA A 60 -1.19 3.68 -11.56
N ALA A 61 -0.47 3.62 -10.43
CA ALA A 61 0.94 3.99 -10.37
C ALA A 61 1.82 3.09 -11.25
N LEU A 62 1.58 1.76 -11.23
CA LEU A 62 2.29 0.80 -12.07
C LEU A 62 2.09 1.11 -13.56
N VAL A 63 0.85 1.32 -13.99
CA VAL A 63 0.55 1.67 -15.38
C VAL A 63 1.26 2.97 -15.78
N ALA A 64 1.23 3.99 -14.92
CA ALA A 64 1.92 5.26 -15.17
C ALA A 64 3.44 5.05 -15.33
N CYS A 65 4.07 4.21 -14.50
CA CYS A 65 5.50 3.88 -14.62
C CYS A 65 5.80 3.10 -15.91
N VAL A 66 4.98 2.10 -16.25
CA VAL A 66 5.15 1.31 -17.49
C VAL A 66 5.03 2.19 -18.72
N LEU A 67 4.08 3.10 -18.78
CA LEU A 67 3.94 4.08 -19.86
C LEU A 67 5.16 5.01 -19.95
N GLN A 68 5.78 5.38 -18.83
CA GLN A 68 7.03 6.15 -18.82
C GLN A 68 8.19 5.33 -19.42
N VAL A 69 8.31 4.04 -19.07
CA VAL A 69 9.32 3.14 -19.68
C VAL A 69 9.11 3.02 -21.18
N ALA A 70 7.87 2.78 -21.61
CA ALA A 70 7.52 2.60 -23.02
C ALA A 70 7.79 3.85 -23.88
N SER A 71 7.66 5.05 -23.29
CA SER A 71 7.89 6.30 -24.01
C SER A 71 9.36 6.57 -24.37
N GLY A 72 10.31 5.93 -23.69
CA GLY A 72 11.75 6.02 -23.96
C GLY A 72 12.39 7.41 -23.80
N ARG A 73 11.62 8.43 -23.39
CA ARG A 73 12.05 9.86 -23.36
C ARG A 73 12.91 10.22 -22.15
N GLU A 74 12.86 9.45 -21.09
CA GLU A 74 13.70 9.58 -19.89
C GLU A 74 14.52 8.31 -19.72
N GLY A 75 15.64 8.36 -19.00
CA GLY A 75 16.45 7.15 -18.74
C GLY A 75 15.56 6.01 -18.18
N ARG A 76 15.68 4.81 -18.73
CA ARG A 76 14.78 3.67 -18.45
C ARG A 76 14.87 3.13 -17.03
N LEU A 77 16.00 3.28 -16.35
CA LEU A 77 16.25 2.64 -15.05
C LEU A 77 15.31 3.11 -13.96
N ARG A 78 15.07 4.42 -13.86
CA ARG A 78 14.22 4.99 -12.82
C ARG A 78 12.75 4.56 -12.93
N PRO A 79 12.06 4.74 -14.09
CA PRO A 79 10.68 4.30 -14.19
C PRO A 79 10.54 2.78 -14.13
N LEU A 80 11.57 2.01 -14.51
CA LEU A 80 11.60 0.56 -14.35
C LEU A 80 11.66 0.17 -12.87
N ALA A 81 12.53 0.79 -12.07
CA ALA A 81 12.59 0.58 -10.64
C ALA A 81 11.29 1.00 -9.94
N GLY A 82 10.68 2.11 -10.37
CA GLY A 82 9.36 2.53 -9.90
C GLY A 82 8.27 1.51 -10.22
N ALA A 83 8.26 0.98 -11.46
CA ALA A 83 7.33 -0.07 -11.85
C ALA A 83 7.51 -1.36 -11.03
N ALA A 84 8.76 -1.77 -10.77
CA ALA A 84 9.06 -2.93 -9.93
C ALA A 84 8.53 -2.75 -8.49
N LEU A 85 8.74 -1.59 -7.88
CA LEU A 85 8.21 -1.29 -6.55
C LEU A 85 6.68 -1.28 -6.52
N CYS A 86 6.03 -0.69 -7.54
CA CYS A 86 4.57 -0.72 -7.66
C CYS A 86 4.04 -2.14 -7.85
N ALA A 87 4.72 -2.99 -8.63
CA ALA A 87 4.35 -4.39 -8.83
C ALA A 87 4.49 -5.18 -7.52
N VAL A 88 5.54 -4.96 -6.74
CA VAL A 88 5.70 -5.55 -5.40
C VAL A 88 4.57 -5.13 -4.48
N MET A 89 4.27 -3.83 -4.38
CA MET A 89 3.16 -3.33 -3.55
C MET A 89 1.83 -3.96 -3.96
N LEU A 90 1.53 -3.99 -5.25
CA LEU A 90 0.29 -4.58 -5.76
C LEU A 90 0.20 -6.06 -5.42
N SER A 91 1.28 -6.83 -5.59
CA SER A 91 1.34 -8.25 -5.24
C SER A 91 1.09 -8.48 -3.75
N LEU A 92 1.70 -7.67 -2.87
CA LEU A 92 1.49 -7.76 -1.42
C LEU A 92 0.05 -7.45 -1.04
N LEU A 93 -0.58 -6.45 -1.66
CA LEU A 93 -1.98 -6.07 -1.40
C LEU A 93 -2.94 -7.14 -1.88
N VAL A 94 -2.73 -7.69 -3.08
CA VAL A 94 -3.54 -8.81 -3.60
C VAL A 94 -3.38 -10.04 -2.71
N TRP A 95 -2.17 -10.39 -2.32
CA TRP A 95 -1.93 -11.49 -1.38
C TRP A 95 -2.64 -11.27 -0.04
N ALA A 96 -2.53 -10.08 0.54
CA ALA A 96 -3.19 -9.74 1.79
C ALA A 96 -4.71 -9.89 1.67
N SER A 97 -5.32 -9.33 0.62
CA SER A 97 -6.78 -9.34 0.43
C SER A 97 -7.34 -10.73 0.15
N THR A 98 -6.62 -11.55 -0.63
CA THR A 98 -7.13 -12.87 -1.07
C THR A 98 -6.87 -13.97 -0.06
N PHE A 99 -5.76 -13.92 0.68
CA PHE A 99 -5.35 -15.02 1.55
C PHE A 99 -5.33 -14.68 3.04
N VAL A 100 -4.89 -13.47 3.41
CA VAL A 100 -4.68 -13.15 4.83
C VAL A 100 -5.94 -12.57 5.47
N VAL A 101 -6.60 -11.64 4.82
CA VAL A 101 -7.85 -11.02 5.34
C VAL A 101 -8.94 -12.07 5.61
N PRO A 102 -9.24 -13.03 4.70
CA PRO A 102 -10.22 -14.07 5.00
C PRO A 102 -9.85 -14.94 6.21
N ARG A 103 -8.55 -15.23 6.41
CA ARG A 103 -8.08 -16.00 7.57
C ARG A 103 -8.24 -15.22 8.87
N VAL A 104 -7.92 -13.92 8.87
CA VAL A 104 -8.16 -13.05 10.03
C VAL A 104 -9.64 -13.02 10.37
N ALA A 105 -10.51 -12.86 9.37
CA ALA A 105 -11.96 -12.82 9.57
C ALA A 105 -12.54 -14.17 10.05
N ALA A 106 -12.02 -15.29 9.54
CA ALA A 106 -12.43 -16.63 9.99
C ALA A 106 -12.02 -16.89 11.44
N ALA A 107 -10.76 -16.61 11.80
CA ALA A 107 -10.26 -16.76 13.15
C ALA A 107 -11.01 -15.87 14.17
N TRP A 108 -11.34 -14.65 13.77
CA TRP A 108 -12.15 -13.75 14.60
C TRP A 108 -13.55 -14.32 14.87
N ARG A 109 -14.24 -14.80 13.83
CA ARG A 109 -15.59 -15.39 13.96
C ARG A 109 -15.59 -16.68 14.77
N ALA A 110 -14.51 -17.47 14.69
CA ALA A 110 -14.35 -18.71 15.46
C ALA A 110 -13.90 -18.47 16.91
N HIS A 111 -13.66 -17.21 17.31
CA HIS A 111 -13.05 -16.85 18.61
C HIS A 111 -11.70 -17.56 18.87
N ASP A 112 -10.98 -17.95 17.83
CA ASP A 112 -9.65 -18.55 17.92
C ASP A 112 -8.58 -17.47 18.05
N ASN A 113 -8.23 -17.14 19.27
CA ASN A 113 -7.23 -16.11 19.57
C ASN A 113 -5.83 -16.46 19.03
N THR A 114 -5.48 -17.74 18.93
CA THR A 114 -4.17 -18.17 18.44
C THR A 114 -4.07 -17.98 16.92
N ALA A 115 -5.04 -18.50 16.17
CA ALA A 115 -5.12 -18.31 14.72
C ALA A 115 -5.26 -16.83 14.34
N PHE A 116 -6.04 -16.06 15.12
CA PHE A 116 -6.16 -14.62 14.95
C PHE A 116 -4.81 -13.90 15.13
N ALA A 117 -4.08 -14.20 16.21
CA ALA A 117 -2.79 -13.56 16.47
C ALA A 117 -1.76 -13.84 15.37
N LEU A 118 -1.73 -15.08 14.85
CA LEU A 118 -0.82 -15.46 13.75
C LEU A 118 -1.17 -14.73 12.45
N SER A 119 -2.43 -14.77 12.04
CA SER A 119 -2.88 -14.14 10.81
C SER A 119 -2.82 -12.62 10.88
N HIS A 120 -3.11 -12.01 12.04
CA HIS A 120 -2.95 -10.59 12.27
C HIS A 120 -1.48 -10.15 12.16
N ARG A 121 -0.54 -10.89 12.75
CA ARG A 121 0.90 -10.61 12.60
C ARG A 121 1.35 -10.67 11.13
N ALA A 122 0.84 -11.64 10.36
CA ALA A 122 1.12 -11.71 8.93
C ALA A 122 0.61 -10.46 8.19
N LEU A 123 -0.62 -10.02 8.51
CA LEU A 123 -1.22 -8.82 7.94
C LEU A 123 -0.40 -7.56 8.24
N VAL A 124 0.05 -7.40 9.51
CA VAL A 124 0.90 -6.29 9.92
C VAL A 124 2.23 -6.29 9.15
N ARG A 125 2.88 -7.45 9.01
CA ARG A 125 4.14 -7.58 8.25
C ARG A 125 3.97 -7.19 6.78
N LEU A 126 2.87 -7.61 6.13
CA LEU A 126 2.55 -7.23 4.75
C LEU A 126 2.32 -5.73 4.62
N ASN A 127 1.61 -5.12 5.56
CA ASN A 127 1.41 -3.68 5.58
C ASN A 127 2.74 -2.92 5.74
N VAL A 128 3.59 -3.33 6.68
CA VAL A 128 4.92 -2.72 6.87
C VAL A 128 5.77 -2.86 5.59
N ALA A 129 5.79 -4.04 4.96
CA ALA A 129 6.52 -4.24 3.71
C ALA A 129 5.99 -3.33 2.59
N THR A 130 4.65 -3.19 2.47
CA THR A 130 4.02 -2.28 1.50
C THR A 130 4.36 -0.81 1.78
N MET A 131 4.32 -0.38 3.04
CA MET A 131 4.72 0.98 3.44
C MET A 131 6.19 1.26 3.12
N THR A 132 7.06 0.30 3.38
CA THR A 132 8.50 0.40 3.07
C THR A 132 8.73 0.53 1.56
N ALA A 133 8.05 -0.28 0.74
CA ALA A 133 8.13 -0.19 -0.71
C ALA A 133 7.58 1.15 -1.23
N ALA A 134 6.48 1.66 -0.65
CA ALA A 134 5.94 2.97 -0.99
C ALA A 134 6.90 4.11 -0.63
N ALA A 135 7.50 4.07 0.55
CA ALA A 135 8.52 5.05 0.96
C ALA A 135 9.74 5.00 0.04
N ALA A 136 10.23 3.81 -0.31
CA ALA A 136 11.34 3.63 -1.25
C ALA A 136 11.00 4.21 -2.63
N PHE A 137 9.76 3.99 -3.12
CA PHE A 137 9.28 4.60 -4.36
C PHE A 137 9.33 6.14 -4.31
N LEU A 138 8.81 6.73 -3.23
CA LEU A 138 8.82 8.19 -3.07
C LEU A 138 10.25 8.75 -2.98
N CYS A 139 11.13 8.08 -2.26
CA CYS A 139 12.55 8.44 -2.20
C CYS A 139 13.21 8.37 -3.59
N LEU A 140 12.99 7.28 -4.33
CA LEU A 140 13.48 7.14 -5.70
C LEU A 140 13.01 8.31 -6.58
N GLU A 141 11.74 8.67 -6.49
CA GLU A 141 11.15 9.74 -7.29
C GLU A 141 11.64 11.15 -6.91
N VAL A 142 11.93 11.40 -5.64
CA VAL A 142 12.39 12.70 -5.15
C VAL A 142 13.88 12.89 -5.41
N PHE A 143 14.72 11.92 -5.06
CA PHE A 143 16.19 12.09 -5.08
C PHE A 143 16.85 11.85 -6.43
N THR A 144 16.18 11.19 -7.38
CA THR A 144 16.72 10.93 -8.72
C THR A 144 16.32 11.98 -9.75
N GLN A 145 15.97 13.21 -9.33
CA GLN A 145 15.73 14.28 -10.29
C GLN A 145 17.05 14.62 -11.04
N PRO A 146 17.04 14.65 -12.39
CA PRO A 146 18.19 15.12 -13.11
C PRO A 146 18.48 16.55 -12.66
N SER A 147 19.69 16.77 -12.13
CA SER A 147 20.18 18.10 -11.77
C SER A 147 19.97 19.05 -12.96
N ARG A 148 19.22 20.12 -12.78
CA ARG A 148 19.12 21.23 -13.74
C ARG A 148 20.44 21.99 -13.75
N ARG A 149 21.57 21.32 -14.05
CA ARG A 149 22.84 21.99 -14.34
C ARG A 149 22.92 22.27 -15.84
N GLY A 150 22.83 23.54 -16.20
CA GLY A 150 23.26 24.06 -17.52
C GLY A 150 22.12 24.50 -18.42
N ARG A 151 21.59 25.67 -18.18
CA ARG A 151 21.27 26.67 -19.22
C ARG A 151 21.84 27.99 -18.79
#